data_e8087c9cee9c9b72ec849559a58f861a
#
_entry.id   e8087c9cee9c9b72ec849559a58f861a
#
_cell.length_a   1.000
_cell.length_b   1.000
_cell.length_c   1.000
_cell.angle_alpha   90.00
_cell.angle_beta   90.00
_cell.angle_gamma   90.00
#
_symmetry.space_group_name_H-M   'P 1'
#
loop_
_entity.id
_entity.type
_entity.pdbx_description
1 polymer ?
#
loop_
_entity_poly.entity_id
_entity_poly.type
_entity_poly.pdbx_seq_one_letter_code
_entity_poly.pdbx_strand_id
1 'polypeptide(L)'
;MDVPKVEISPPACRLVRQGERSTGKQGLQYTVGVSAETVGAQAIHLQLVTIPPGGRARAHKHATHETAIYALSGESGVWHGERLEHHSVVKPGDFFYIPADVPHLPYNPSMTETVVAVIARTDPNEQESVVLLPELEGIHAG
;
A
#
# COMPACT_ATOMS: atom_id res chain seq x y z
N MET A 1 -1.95 12.10 17.33
CA MET A 1 -2.42 11.27 18.44
C MET A 1 -2.57 9.84 17.94
N ASP A 2 -1.99 8.92 18.66
CA ASP A 2 -2.08 7.50 18.28
C ASP A 2 -3.44 6.92 18.61
N VAL A 3 -3.96 6.10 17.69
CA VAL A 3 -5.18 5.34 17.94
C VAL A 3 -4.83 4.15 18.85
N PRO A 4 -5.61 3.92 19.91
CA PRO A 4 -5.35 2.77 20.77
C PRO A 4 -5.44 1.48 19.97
N LYS A 5 -4.49 0.58 20.22
CA LYS A 5 -4.47 -0.74 19.59
C LYS A 5 -5.41 -1.68 20.32
N VAL A 6 -6.06 -2.57 19.56
CA VAL A 6 -6.90 -3.61 20.12
C VAL A 6 -6.01 -4.69 20.71
N GLU A 7 -6.29 -5.06 21.95
CA GLU A 7 -5.65 -6.20 22.60
C GLU A 7 -6.66 -7.34 22.73
N ILE A 8 -6.19 -8.56 22.48
CA ILE A 8 -7.02 -9.75 22.57
C ILE A 8 -6.43 -10.65 23.66
N SER A 9 -7.21 -10.86 24.72
CA SER A 9 -6.77 -11.72 25.83
C SER A 9 -7.96 -12.53 26.34
N PRO A 10 -7.93 -13.86 26.19
CA PRO A 10 -6.89 -14.66 25.52
C PRO A 10 -6.90 -14.45 24.01
N PRO A 11 -5.83 -14.82 23.31
CA PRO A 11 -5.80 -14.75 21.86
C PRO A 11 -6.93 -15.53 21.22
N ALA A 12 -7.55 -14.93 20.19
CA ALA A 12 -8.67 -15.55 19.49
C ALA A 12 -8.68 -15.11 18.02
N CYS A 13 -9.25 -15.96 17.19
CA CYS A 13 -9.47 -15.58 15.79
C CYS A 13 -10.50 -14.46 15.69
N ARG A 14 -10.31 -13.55 14.76
CA ARG A 14 -11.19 -12.42 14.55
C ARG A 14 -11.57 -12.30 13.10
N LEU A 15 -12.84 -12.02 12.86
CA LEU A 15 -13.35 -11.66 11.54
C LEU A 15 -13.45 -10.15 11.46
N VAL A 16 -12.86 -9.56 10.40
CA VAL A 16 -12.99 -8.14 10.09
C VAL A 16 -13.74 -8.01 8.79
N ARG A 17 -14.83 -7.25 8.80
CA ARG A 17 -15.56 -6.95 7.57
C ARG A 17 -15.03 -5.68 6.96
N GLN A 18 -15.09 -5.59 5.63
CA GLN A 18 -14.61 -4.43 4.89
C GLN A 18 -15.32 -3.17 5.40
N GLY A 19 -14.52 -2.18 5.84
CA GLY A 19 -15.01 -0.91 6.34
C GLY A 19 -14.90 0.21 5.31
N GLU A 20 -14.95 1.44 5.79
CA GLU A 20 -14.82 2.61 4.94
C GLU A 20 -13.39 2.78 4.44
N ARG A 21 -13.26 3.40 3.26
CA ARG A 21 -11.96 3.71 2.68
C ARG A 21 -11.34 4.92 3.38
N SER A 22 -10.00 4.88 3.48
CA SER A 22 -9.22 6.03 3.97
C SER A 22 -8.10 6.34 2.99
N THR A 23 -7.62 7.59 3.03
CA THR A 23 -6.50 8.02 2.18
C THR A 23 -5.19 7.89 2.97
N GLY A 24 -4.23 7.18 2.40
CA GLY A 24 -2.90 7.07 2.99
C GLY A 24 -2.03 8.28 2.69
N LYS A 25 -0.84 8.35 3.34
CA LYS A 25 0.11 9.45 3.18
C LYS A 25 0.60 9.63 1.75
N GLN A 26 0.70 8.54 1.01
CA GLN A 26 1.14 8.55 -0.40
C GLN A 26 0.02 8.93 -1.37
N GLY A 27 -1.19 9.20 -0.89
CA GLY A 27 -2.31 9.70 -1.71
C GLY A 27 -3.23 8.61 -2.27
N LEU A 28 -3.04 7.35 -1.92
CA LEU A 28 -3.90 6.25 -2.35
C LEU A 28 -5.01 5.98 -1.34
N GLN A 29 -6.10 5.37 -1.82
CA GLN A 29 -7.21 4.97 -0.97
C GLN A 29 -7.03 3.54 -0.49
N TYR A 30 -7.27 3.31 0.80
CA TYR A 30 -7.11 2.01 1.43
C TYR A 30 -8.38 1.55 2.12
N THR A 31 -8.60 0.23 2.10
CA THR A 31 -9.62 -0.43 2.92
C THR A 31 -8.88 -1.38 3.85
N VAL A 32 -8.81 -1.00 5.13
CA VAL A 32 -8.04 -1.76 6.10
C VAL A 32 -8.79 -3.02 6.51
N GLY A 33 -8.07 -4.13 6.57
CA GLY A 33 -8.58 -5.39 7.09
C GLY A 33 -7.92 -5.75 8.42
N VAL A 34 -6.75 -6.35 8.37
CA VAL A 34 -6.01 -6.81 9.55
C VAL A 34 -4.93 -5.79 9.91
N SER A 35 -4.99 -5.25 11.11
CA SER A 35 -4.03 -4.28 11.62
C SER A 35 -3.91 -4.39 13.13
N ALA A 36 -2.95 -3.65 13.71
CA ALA A 36 -2.84 -3.54 15.16
C ALA A 36 -4.12 -2.93 15.74
N GLU A 37 -4.70 -1.97 15.04
CA GLU A 37 -5.89 -1.25 15.50
C GLU A 37 -7.18 -2.06 15.39
N THR A 38 -7.30 -2.93 14.38
CA THR A 38 -8.53 -3.72 14.19
C THR A 38 -8.54 -5.01 15.00
N VAL A 39 -7.41 -5.71 15.11
CA VAL A 39 -7.38 -7.06 15.69
C VAL A 39 -6.23 -7.26 16.69
N GLY A 40 -5.44 -6.24 16.97
CA GLY A 40 -4.26 -6.38 17.83
C GLY A 40 -3.12 -7.13 17.15
N ALA A 41 -3.03 -7.08 15.82
CA ALA A 41 -1.93 -7.72 15.09
C ALA A 41 -0.59 -7.13 15.57
N GLN A 42 0.39 -7.99 15.74
CA GLN A 42 1.69 -7.58 16.30
C GLN A 42 2.75 -7.37 15.23
N ALA A 43 2.64 -8.05 14.09
CA ALA A 43 3.68 -8.02 13.06
C ALA A 43 3.15 -7.83 11.65
N ILE A 44 1.90 -8.14 11.39
CA ILE A 44 1.36 -8.15 10.03
C ILE A 44 0.24 -7.13 9.84
N HIS A 45 0.08 -6.70 8.59
CA HIS A 45 -1.01 -5.85 8.15
C HIS A 45 -1.52 -6.37 6.81
N LEU A 46 -2.83 -6.39 6.61
CA LEU A 46 -3.46 -6.79 5.35
C LEU A 46 -4.57 -5.82 5.01
N GLN A 47 -4.53 -5.26 3.79
CA GLN A 47 -5.50 -4.27 3.34
C GLN A 47 -5.71 -4.36 1.84
N LEU A 48 -6.73 -3.68 1.35
CA LEU A 48 -6.89 -3.40 -0.07
C LEU A 48 -6.39 -1.99 -0.37
N VAL A 49 -5.84 -1.82 -1.57
CA VAL A 49 -5.54 -0.51 -2.12
C VAL A 49 -6.34 -0.34 -3.41
N THR A 50 -6.86 0.86 -3.63
CA THR A 50 -7.60 1.22 -4.83
C THR A 50 -6.93 2.42 -5.48
N ILE A 51 -6.63 2.30 -6.78
CA ILE A 51 -6.11 3.41 -7.56
C ILE A 51 -7.13 3.71 -8.66
N PRO A 52 -7.80 4.87 -8.58
CA PRO A 52 -8.81 5.21 -9.58
C PRO A 52 -8.17 5.45 -10.95
N PRO A 53 -8.97 5.48 -12.02
CA PRO A 53 -8.45 5.79 -13.36
C PRO A 53 -7.61 7.06 -13.36
N GLY A 54 -6.43 7.00 -13.95
CA GLY A 54 -5.49 8.12 -14.00
C GLY A 54 -4.83 8.47 -12.67
N GLY A 55 -5.12 7.73 -11.60
CA GLY A 55 -4.56 8.00 -10.29
C GLY A 55 -3.09 7.61 -10.18
N ARG A 56 -2.37 8.27 -9.27
CA ARG A 56 -0.99 7.92 -8.97
C ARG A 56 -0.66 8.24 -7.52
N ALA A 57 0.21 7.44 -6.93
CA ALA A 57 0.75 7.74 -5.61
C ALA A 57 1.82 8.81 -5.71
N ARG A 58 2.13 9.43 -4.57
CA ARG A 58 3.34 10.23 -4.45
C ARG A 58 4.54 9.30 -4.39
N ALA A 59 5.68 9.76 -4.92
CA ALA A 59 6.93 9.03 -4.79
C ALA A 59 7.29 8.88 -3.32
N HIS A 60 7.54 7.66 -2.87
CA HIS A 60 7.77 7.39 -1.45
C HIS A 60 8.56 6.09 -1.25
N LYS A 61 8.97 5.87 -0.02
CA LYS A 61 9.56 4.61 0.43
C LYS A 61 9.08 4.28 1.83
N HIS A 62 9.19 3.02 2.19
CA HIS A 62 8.89 2.53 3.54
C HIS A 62 10.23 2.24 4.24
N ALA A 63 10.53 2.98 5.29
CA ALA A 63 11.88 2.97 5.86
C ALA A 63 12.28 1.62 6.45
N THR A 64 11.35 0.90 7.08
CA THR A 64 11.70 -0.24 7.93
C THR A 64 10.93 -1.53 7.67
N HIS A 65 9.94 -1.53 6.78
CA HIS A 65 9.12 -2.73 6.58
C HIS A 65 9.08 -3.17 5.12
N GLU A 66 8.73 -4.43 4.93
CA GLU A 66 8.54 -5.05 3.62
C GLU A 66 7.07 -5.02 3.22
N THR A 67 6.82 -5.01 1.93
CA THR A 67 5.47 -5.03 1.37
C THR A 67 5.37 -6.09 0.29
N ALA A 68 4.31 -6.88 0.32
CA ALA A 68 3.94 -7.81 -0.73
C ALA A 68 2.57 -7.43 -1.28
N ILE A 69 2.42 -7.46 -2.60
CA ILE A 69 1.20 -7.05 -3.27
C ILE A 69 0.72 -8.19 -4.17
N TYR A 70 -0.59 -8.44 -4.14
CA TYR A 70 -1.24 -9.32 -5.10
C TYR A 70 -2.30 -8.53 -5.86
N ALA A 71 -2.16 -8.47 -7.19
CA ALA A 71 -3.07 -7.70 -8.04
C ALA A 71 -4.37 -8.47 -8.27
N LEU A 72 -5.51 -7.83 -7.95
CA LEU A 72 -6.84 -8.41 -8.14
C LEU A 72 -7.46 -8.00 -9.46
N SER A 73 -7.45 -6.71 -9.78
CA SER A 73 -8.07 -6.19 -11.00
C SER A 73 -7.38 -4.92 -11.46
N GLY A 74 -7.45 -4.66 -12.76
CA GLY A 74 -6.77 -3.54 -13.38
C GLY A 74 -5.27 -3.77 -13.49
N GLU A 75 -4.64 -3.03 -14.40
CA GLU A 75 -3.20 -3.09 -14.64
C GLU A 75 -2.55 -1.84 -14.08
N SER A 76 -1.56 -1.99 -13.20
CA SER A 76 -0.84 -0.85 -12.66
C SER A 76 0.59 -0.80 -13.20
N GLY A 77 1.13 0.41 -13.29
CA GLY A 77 2.56 0.63 -13.49
C GLY A 77 3.20 0.99 -12.17
N VAL A 78 4.46 0.60 -11.98
CA VAL A 78 5.24 0.96 -10.81
C VAL A 78 6.62 1.39 -11.24
N TRP A 79 6.95 2.65 -10.99
CA TRP A 79 8.33 3.13 -11.09
C TRP A 79 9.02 2.82 -9.77
N HIS A 80 10.25 2.29 -9.80
CA HIS A 80 10.96 1.94 -8.58
C HIS A 80 12.48 2.03 -8.74
N GLY A 81 13.19 2.03 -7.61
CA GLY A 81 14.62 2.22 -7.56
C GLY A 81 15.00 3.58 -6.98
N GLU A 82 16.28 3.79 -6.69
CA GLU A 82 16.78 5.01 -6.04
C GLU A 82 16.39 6.30 -6.78
N ARG A 83 16.29 6.23 -8.10
CA ARG A 83 15.89 7.36 -8.93
C ARG A 83 14.69 7.01 -9.80
N LEU A 84 13.89 6.05 -9.37
CA LEU A 84 12.74 5.55 -10.12
C LEU A 84 13.11 5.13 -11.55
N GLU A 85 14.30 4.53 -11.71
CA GLU A 85 14.84 4.16 -13.03
C GLU A 85 14.28 2.86 -13.59
N HIS A 86 13.67 2.03 -12.72
CA HIS A 86 13.08 0.76 -13.13
C HIS A 86 11.57 0.91 -13.28
N HIS A 87 10.97 0.10 -14.14
CA HIS A 87 9.53 0.10 -14.37
C HIS A 87 9.01 -1.32 -14.46
N SER A 88 7.93 -1.60 -13.73
CA SER A 88 7.22 -2.88 -13.80
C SER A 88 5.76 -2.64 -14.12
N VAL A 89 5.17 -3.54 -14.91
CA VAL A 89 3.73 -3.57 -15.14
C VAL A 89 3.17 -4.74 -14.34
N VAL A 90 2.22 -4.45 -13.47
CA VAL A 90 1.62 -5.44 -12.58
C VAL A 90 0.20 -5.72 -13.06
N LYS A 91 -0.04 -6.94 -13.53
CA LYS A 91 -1.33 -7.39 -14.10
C LYS A 91 -2.10 -8.21 -13.08
N PRO A 92 -3.43 -8.33 -13.24
CA PRO A 92 -4.21 -9.19 -12.35
C PRO A 92 -3.61 -10.60 -12.27
N GLY A 93 -3.43 -11.08 -11.03
CA GLY A 93 -2.78 -12.36 -10.77
C GLY A 93 -1.29 -12.29 -10.51
N ASP A 94 -0.65 -11.15 -10.74
CA ASP A 94 0.78 -10.97 -10.49
C ASP A 94 1.04 -10.64 -9.02
N PHE A 95 2.24 -10.99 -8.58
CA PHE A 95 2.77 -10.63 -7.26
C PHE A 95 3.89 -9.61 -7.44
N PHE A 96 3.92 -8.62 -6.54
CA PHE A 96 4.98 -7.61 -6.54
C PHE A 96 5.54 -7.45 -5.13
N TYR A 97 6.87 -7.38 -5.03
CA TYR A 97 7.56 -7.25 -3.74
C TYR A 97 8.28 -5.92 -3.66
N ILE A 98 8.11 -5.23 -2.54
CA ILE A 98 8.80 -3.96 -2.25
C ILE A 98 9.61 -4.15 -0.98
N PRO A 99 10.96 -4.18 -1.08
CA PRO A 99 11.81 -4.24 0.11
C PRO A 99 11.76 -2.92 0.88
N ALA A 100 12.23 -2.96 2.12
CA ALA A 100 12.39 -1.74 2.90
C ALA A 100 13.35 -0.77 2.22
N ASP A 101 13.08 0.52 2.38
CA ASP A 101 13.96 1.61 1.95
C ASP A 101 14.16 1.76 0.45
N VAL A 102 13.28 1.18 -0.38
CA VAL A 102 13.35 1.33 -1.84
C VAL A 102 12.27 2.31 -2.32
N PRO A 103 12.65 3.41 -3.00
CA PRO A 103 11.69 4.35 -3.57
C PRO A 103 10.80 3.69 -4.61
N HIS A 104 9.52 4.05 -4.60
CA HIS A 104 8.57 3.57 -5.60
C HIS A 104 7.43 4.55 -5.81
N LEU A 105 6.79 4.43 -6.98
CA LEU A 105 5.68 5.28 -7.38
C LEU A 105 4.71 4.43 -8.21
N PRO A 106 3.67 3.86 -7.60
CA PRO A 106 2.63 3.15 -8.34
C PRO A 106 1.62 4.12 -8.94
N TYR A 107 1.06 3.74 -10.08
CA TYR A 107 0.06 4.55 -10.76
C TYR A 107 -0.86 3.66 -11.60
N ASN A 108 -2.01 4.23 -11.99
CA ASN A 108 -2.96 3.57 -12.87
C ASN A 108 -2.92 4.23 -14.24
N PRO A 109 -2.39 3.56 -15.28
CA PRO A 109 -2.32 4.13 -16.63
C PRO A 109 -3.66 4.17 -17.35
N SER A 110 -4.68 3.43 -16.89
CA SER A 110 -6.00 3.42 -17.51
C SER A 110 -6.78 4.68 -17.16
N MET A 111 -7.52 5.20 -18.12
CA MET A 111 -8.45 6.31 -17.89
C MET A 111 -9.87 5.82 -17.60
N THR A 112 -10.12 4.53 -17.65
CA THR A 112 -11.46 3.95 -17.51
C THR A 112 -11.58 2.90 -16.42
N GLU A 113 -10.51 2.18 -16.10
CA GLU A 113 -10.54 1.07 -15.15
C GLU A 113 -9.84 1.39 -13.85
N THR A 114 -10.38 0.86 -12.76
CA THR A 114 -9.81 0.99 -11.42
C THR A 114 -8.85 -0.17 -11.15
N VAL A 115 -7.73 0.12 -10.52
CA VAL A 115 -6.81 -0.90 -10.02
C VAL A 115 -7.17 -1.24 -8.58
N VAL A 116 -7.27 -2.54 -8.29
CA VAL A 116 -7.46 -3.04 -6.92
C VAL A 116 -6.41 -4.10 -6.63
N ALA A 117 -5.77 -3.99 -5.50
CA ALA A 117 -4.75 -4.95 -5.08
C ALA A 117 -4.84 -5.22 -3.57
N VAL A 118 -4.38 -6.40 -3.19
CA VAL A 118 -4.19 -6.77 -1.78
C VAL A 118 -2.77 -6.44 -1.39
N ILE A 119 -2.60 -5.77 -0.26
CA ILE A 119 -1.29 -5.42 0.30
C ILE A 119 -1.11 -6.10 1.64
N ALA A 120 -0.02 -6.84 1.76
CA ALA A 120 0.47 -7.37 3.04
C ALA A 120 1.78 -6.67 3.36
N ARG A 121 1.97 -6.30 4.63
CA ARG A 121 3.23 -5.66 5.05
C ARG A 121 3.60 -6.07 6.48
N THR A 122 4.85 -5.87 6.84
CA THR A 122 5.38 -6.24 8.15
C THR A 122 5.29 -5.14 9.20
N ASP A 123 4.62 -4.05 8.90
CA ASP A 123 4.26 -3.01 9.88
C ASP A 123 2.77 -3.14 10.19
N PRO A 124 2.38 -3.51 11.42
CA PRO A 124 0.97 -3.76 11.74
C PRO A 124 0.12 -2.51 11.91
N ASN A 125 0.75 -1.34 11.97
CA ASN A 125 0.04 -0.09 12.21
C ASN A 125 -0.65 0.43 10.95
N GLU A 126 -1.86 0.98 11.10
CA GLU A 126 -2.57 1.55 9.95
C GLU A 126 -1.83 2.76 9.40
N GLN A 127 -1.25 3.57 10.28
CA GLN A 127 -0.37 4.67 9.88
C GLN A 127 1.05 4.14 9.75
N GLU A 128 1.38 3.66 8.56
CA GLU A 128 2.69 3.06 8.31
C GLU A 128 3.82 4.10 8.21
N SER A 129 5.05 3.62 8.30
CA SER A 129 6.25 4.43 8.13
C SER A 129 6.46 4.77 6.66
N VAL A 130 5.92 5.90 6.22
CA VAL A 130 6.07 6.40 4.85
C VAL A 130 6.97 7.61 4.84
N VAL A 131 7.99 7.57 3.99
CA VAL A 131 8.88 8.70 3.72
C VAL A 131 8.57 9.22 2.32
N LEU A 132 8.00 10.42 2.22
CA LEU A 132 7.73 11.04 0.94
C LEU A 132 9.02 11.56 0.33
N LEU A 133 9.13 11.42 -0.99
CA LEU A 133 10.35 11.77 -1.75
C LEU A 133 9.99 12.81 -2.83
N PRO A 134 9.73 14.07 -2.43
CA PRO A 134 9.30 15.09 -3.38
C PRO A 134 10.32 15.35 -4.49
N GLU A 135 11.60 15.12 -4.25
CA GLU A 135 12.65 15.27 -5.25
C GLU A 135 12.54 14.28 -6.41
N LEU A 136 11.77 13.20 -6.24
CA LEU A 136 11.55 12.21 -7.30
C LEU A 136 10.22 12.40 -8.04
N GLU A 137 9.35 13.29 -7.56
CA GLU A 137 8.02 13.46 -8.13
C GLU A 137 8.02 13.87 -9.61
N GLY A 138 8.98 14.66 -10.04
CA GLY A 138 9.02 15.18 -11.39
C GLY A 138 9.66 14.28 -12.42
N ILE A 139 10.30 13.17 -12.00
CA ILE A 139 11.08 12.33 -12.93
C ILE A 139 10.18 11.71 -13.99
N HIS A 140 9.00 11.26 -13.63
CA HIS A 140 8.03 10.64 -14.54
C HIS A 140 6.70 11.39 -14.53
N ALA A 141 6.76 12.71 -14.36
CA ALA A 141 5.58 13.55 -14.44
C ALA A 141 5.14 13.69 -15.90
N GLY A 142 3.86 13.48 -16.16
CA GLY A 142 3.36 13.57 -17.52
C GLY A 142 2.09 12.83 -17.72
#